data_0838a896fa20b10e972a042211b0dece
#
_entry.id   0838a896fa20b10e972a042211b0dece
#
_cell.length_a   1.000
_cell.length_b   1.000
_cell.length_c   1.000
_cell.angle_alpha   90.00
_cell.angle_beta   90.00
_cell.angle_gamma   90.00
#
_symmetry.space_group_name_H-M   'P 1'
#
loop_
_entity.id
_entity.type
_entity.pdbx_description
1 polymer ?
#
loop_
_entity_poly.entity_id
_entity_poly.type
_entity_poly.pdbx_seq_one_letter_code
_entity_poly.pdbx_strand_id
1 'polypeptide(L)'
;MENFHDLLLNRRSIRKYTDEPVDPQDLKLILEAALTAPSSKSGRSWQFVVVEDKEMLERLSQCKPNYATSIAGAPVAVVVTSDMTKSEAWIEDASVAASFMMLQAADLGLGSCWVEVRDRYREDGEASEDYVREALGIPE
;
A
#
# COMPACT_ATOMS: atom_id res chain seq x y z
N MET A 1 -0.43 -9.52 24.16
CA MET A 1 -0.67 -8.47 23.16
C MET A 1 -0.05 -7.17 23.62
N GLU A 2 0.76 -6.57 22.78
CA GLU A 2 1.31 -5.27 23.07
C GLU A 2 0.20 -4.23 23.13
N ASN A 3 0.38 -3.20 23.95
CA ASN A 3 -0.54 -2.07 23.89
C ASN A 3 -0.24 -1.23 22.64
N PHE A 4 -1.15 -0.32 22.30
CA PHE A 4 -1.03 0.47 21.08
C PHE A 4 0.25 1.32 21.04
N HIS A 5 0.69 1.85 22.18
CA HIS A 5 1.91 2.63 22.24
C HIS A 5 3.14 1.78 21.89
N ASP A 6 3.22 0.57 22.41
CA ASP A 6 4.32 -0.33 22.09
C ASP A 6 4.32 -0.71 20.59
N LEU A 7 3.13 -0.89 20.02
CA LEU A 7 2.97 -1.14 18.60
C LEU A 7 3.60 0.00 17.78
N LEU A 8 3.31 1.23 18.14
CA LEU A 8 3.88 2.41 17.46
C LEU A 8 5.41 2.44 17.55
N LEU A 9 5.94 2.12 18.72
CA LEU A 9 7.40 2.13 18.93
C LEU A 9 8.12 1.01 18.20
N ASN A 10 7.47 -0.13 18.04
CA ASN A 10 8.10 -1.34 17.51
C ASN A 10 7.94 -1.53 16.01
N ARG A 11 6.93 -0.89 15.39
CA ARG A 11 6.72 -1.00 13.96
C ARG A 11 7.94 -0.47 13.18
N ARG A 12 8.33 -1.19 12.16
CA ARG A 12 9.43 -0.81 11.25
C ARG A 12 9.00 -1.07 9.81
N SER A 13 9.63 -0.39 8.88
CA SER A 13 9.54 -0.76 7.46
C SER A 13 10.31 -2.07 7.27
N ILE A 14 9.61 -3.10 6.82
CA ILE A 14 10.17 -4.42 6.55
C ILE A 14 10.18 -4.63 5.04
N ARG A 15 11.33 -4.99 4.51
CA ARG A 15 11.53 -5.12 3.06
C ARG A 15 11.91 -6.53 2.62
N LYS A 16 11.95 -7.47 3.55
CA LYS A 16 12.22 -8.87 3.26
C LYS A 16 11.15 -9.72 3.92
N TYR A 17 10.49 -10.55 3.15
CA TYR A 17 9.33 -11.31 3.57
C TYR A 17 9.52 -12.80 3.36
N THR A 18 8.71 -13.60 4.05
CA THR A 18 8.65 -15.05 3.82
C THR A 18 7.76 -15.35 2.60
N ASP A 19 7.79 -16.59 2.13
CA ASP A 19 6.95 -17.05 1.03
C ASP A 19 5.52 -17.40 1.48
N GLU A 20 5.23 -17.30 2.77
CA GLU A 20 3.89 -17.65 3.28
C GLU A 20 2.85 -16.64 2.78
N PRO A 21 1.73 -17.13 2.23
CA PRO A 21 0.61 -16.26 1.88
C PRO A 21 0.04 -15.59 3.12
N VAL A 22 -0.51 -14.40 2.96
CA VAL A 22 -1.23 -13.74 4.05
C VAL A 22 -2.59 -14.41 4.21
N ASP A 23 -2.93 -14.77 5.45
CA ASP A 23 -4.24 -15.34 5.75
C ASP A 23 -5.34 -14.38 5.26
N PRO A 24 -6.36 -14.89 4.51
CA PRO A 24 -7.43 -14.02 4.02
C PRO A 24 -8.15 -13.23 5.12
N GLN A 25 -8.26 -13.78 6.33
CA GLN A 25 -8.86 -13.04 7.44
C GLN A 25 -7.99 -11.88 7.90
N ASP A 26 -6.68 -12.06 7.91
CA ASP A 26 -5.74 -10.99 8.23
C ASP A 26 -5.78 -9.89 7.17
N LEU A 27 -5.81 -10.27 5.90
CA LEU A 27 -5.93 -9.31 4.80
C LEU A 27 -7.22 -8.50 4.91
N LYS A 28 -8.31 -9.16 5.26
CA LYS A 28 -9.59 -8.50 5.48
C LYS A 28 -9.51 -7.46 6.60
N LEU A 29 -8.87 -7.79 7.71
CA LEU A 29 -8.69 -6.86 8.82
C LEU A 29 -7.84 -5.66 8.41
N ILE A 30 -6.81 -5.88 7.61
CA ILE A 30 -5.97 -4.80 7.10
C ILE A 30 -6.79 -3.85 6.22
N LEU A 31 -7.59 -4.38 5.30
CA LEU A 31 -8.43 -3.57 4.43
C LEU A 31 -9.52 -2.84 5.21
N GLU A 32 -10.12 -3.49 6.20
CA GLU A 32 -11.10 -2.85 7.08
C GLU A 32 -10.48 -1.68 7.84
N ALA A 33 -9.24 -1.83 8.31
CA ALA A 33 -8.52 -0.76 8.98
C ALA A 33 -8.41 0.47 8.08
N ALA A 34 -8.07 0.27 6.80
CA ALA A 34 -8.01 1.36 5.84
C ALA A 34 -9.36 2.07 5.70
N LEU A 35 -10.44 1.29 5.66
CA LEU A 35 -11.79 1.83 5.49
C LEU A 35 -12.31 2.58 6.73
N THR A 36 -11.70 2.38 7.89
CA THR A 36 -12.04 3.10 9.12
C THR A 36 -11.25 4.40 9.26
N ALA A 37 -10.27 4.66 8.40
CA ALA A 37 -9.46 5.85 8.46
C ALA A 37 -10.32 7.10 8.25
N PRO A 38 -10.01 8.22 8.94
CA PRO A 38 -10.69 9.46 8.67
C PRO A 38 -10.34 9.99 7.28
N SER A 39 -11.27 10.69 6.67
CA SER A 39 -11.04 11.36 5.39
C SER A 39 -11.67 12.75 5.41
N SER A 40 -11.14 13.64 4.57
CA SER A 40 -11.64 15.02 4.50
C SER A 40 -13.12 15.03 4.12
N LYS A 41 -13.94 15.69 4.95
CA LYS A 41 -15.40 15.81 4.75
C LYS A 41 -16.07 14.44 4.57
N SER A 42 -15.48 13.37 5.12
CA SER A 42 -15.95 11.99 4.95
C SER A 42 -16.08 11.58 3.47
N GLY A 43 -15.23 12.15 2.61
CA GLY A 43 -15.29 11.95 1.16
C GLY A 43 -14.93 10.54 0.72
N ARG A 44 -14.10 9.83 1.51
CA ARG A 44 -13.73 8.43 1.24
C ARG A 44 -13.30 8.22 -0.22
N SER A 45 -12.37 9.07 -0.66
CA SER A 45 -11.93 9.12 -2.05
C SER A 45 -11.04 7.95 -2.46
N TRP A 46 -10.59 7.14 -1.49
CA TRP A 46 -9.64 6.06 -1.75
C TRP A 46 -10.32 4.81 -2.30
N GLN A 47 -9.55 4.08 -3.11
CA GLN A 47 -9.84 2.71 -3.52
C GLN A 47 -8.56 1.91 -3.36
N PHE A 48 -8.71 0.62 -3.13
CA PHE A 48 -7.57 -0.26 -2.88
C PHE A 48 -7.56 -1.40 -3.88
N VAL A 49 -6.41 -1.64 -4.49
CA VAL A 49 -6.22 -2.77 -5.40
C VAL A 49 -5.29 -3.76 -4.72
N VAL A 50 -5.79 -4.96 -4.47
CA VAL A 50 -5.02 -6.03 -3.83
C VAL A 50 -4.38 -6.87 -4.93
N VAL A 51 -3.06 -7.03 -4.86
CA VAL A 51 -2.30 -7.79 -5.85
C VAL A 51 -1.60 -8.94 -5.14
N GLU A 52 -1.99 -10.17 -5.50
CA GLU A 52 -1.39 -11.39 -4.98
C GLU A 52 -0.71 -12.21 -6.08
N ASP A 53 -0.96 -11.90 -7.34
CA ASP A 53 -0.35 -12.57 -8.48
C ASP A 53 1.15 -12.29 -8.53
N LYS A 54 1.95 -13.35 -8.52
CA LYS A 54 3.40 -13.23 -8.45
C LYS A 54 4.00 -12.48 -9.63
N GLU A 55 3.50 -12.73 -10.84
CA GLU A 55 3.99 -12.03 -12.03
C GLU A 55 3.68 -10.55 -11.98
N MET A 56 2.49 -10.19 -11.49
CA MET A 56 2.12 -8.79 -11.34
C MET A 56 2.94 -8.12 -10.25
N LEU A 57 3.19 -8.79 -9.12
CA LEU A 57 4.04 -8.26 -8.06
C LEU A 57 5.45 -7.97 -8.59
N GLU A 58 6.00 -8.88 -9.38
CA GLU A 58 7.30 -8.69 -9.99
C GLU A 58 7.29 -7.51 -10.96
N ARG A 59 6.23 -7.36 -11.76
CA ARG A 59 6.05 -6.23 -12.65
C ARG A 59 5.97 -4.91 -11.88
N LEU A 60 5.19 -4.86 -10.80
CA LEU A 60 5.07 -3.67 -9.96
C LEU A 60 6.38 -3.29 -9.28
N SER A 61 7.23 -4.26 -8.97
CA SER A 61 8.53 -4.00 -8.35
C SER A 61 9.44 -3.16 -9.23
N GLN A 62 9.12 -3.07 -10.52
CA GLN A 62 9.88 -2.29 -11.51
C GLN A 62 9.34 -0.88 -11.70
N CYS A 63 8.42 -0.42 -10.85
CA CYS A 63 7.79 0.90 -10.99
C CYS A 63 8.76 2.06 -10.75
N LYS A 64 9.89 1.81 -10.13
CA LYS A 64 10.97 2.78 -9.97
C LYS A 64 12.31 2.05 -9.78
N PRO A 65 13.45 2.72 -10.03
CA PRO A 65 14.74 2.04 -10.00
C PRO A 65 15.19 1.57 -8.63
N ASN A 66 14.76 2.26 -7.55
CA ASN A 66 15.16 1.95 -6.19
C ASN A 66 13.96 1.91 -5.25
N TYR A 67 14.09 1.15 -4.16
CA TYR A 67 13.13 1.11 -3.05
C TYR A 67 11.75 0.53 -3.40
N ALA A 68 11.64 -0.19 -4.52
CA ALA A 68 10.42 -0.91 -4.88
C ALA A 68 10.65 -2.42 -5.07
N THR A 69 11.90 -2.87 -4.99
CA THR A 69 12.23 -4.28 -5.24
C THR A 69 11.63 -5.23 -4.22
N SER A 70 11.33 -4.75 -3.01
CA SER A 70 10.67 -5.56 -1.98
C SER A 70 9.30 -6.07 -2.40
N ILE A 71 8.65 -5.43 -3.36
CA ILE A 71 7.33 -5.85 -3.86
C ILE A 71 7.41 -7.24 -4.48
N ALA A 72 8.50 -7.53 -5.21
CA ALA A 72 8.67 -8.84 -5.86
C ALA A 72 8.75 -10.00 -4.86
N GLY A 73 9.25 -9.75 -3.65
CA GLY A 73 9.36 -10.76 -2.61
C GLY A 73 8.18 -10.81 -1.64
N ALA A 74 7.19 -9.96 -1.82
CA ALA A 74 6.03 -9.91 -0.94
C ALA A 74 4.95 -10.89 -1.39
N PRO A 75 4.18 -11.49 -0.46
CA PRO A 75 3.03 -12.31 -0.85
C PRO A 75 1.85 -11.50 -1.34
N VAL A 76 1.77 -10.22 -0.97
CA VAL A 76 0.68 -9.32 -1.37
C VAL A 76 1.15 -7.88 -1.37
N ALA A 77 0.62 -7.10 -2.29
CA ALA A 77 0.75 -5.64 -2.29
C ALA A 77 -0.65 -5.03 -2.33
N VAL A 78 -0.82 -3.92 -1.65
CA VAL A 78 -2.05 -3.14 -1.72
C VAL A 78 -1.71 -1.80 -2.37
N VAL A 79 -2.31 -1.55 -3.52
CA VAL A 79 -2.13 -0.29 -4.24
C VAL A 79 -3.22 0.67 -3.77
N VAL A 80 -2.80 1.76 -3.16
CA VAL A 80 -3.71 2.78 -2.63
C VAL A 80 -3.90 3.85 -3.69
N THR A 81 -5.14 4.03 -4.11
CA THR A 81 -5.51 5.06 -5.07
C THR A 81 -6.49 6.04 -4.45
N SER A 82 -6.57 7.23 -4.97
CA SER A 82 -7.50 8.24 -4.48
C SER A 82 -8.01 9.06 -5.65
N ASP A 83 -9.31 9.30 -5.66
CA ASP A 83 -9.97 10.10 -6.69
C ASP A 83 -9.85 11.58 -6.32
N MET A 84 -9.05 12.30 -7.08
CA MET A 84 -8.79 13.73 -6.88
C MET A 84 -10.04 14.59 -7.00
N THR A 85 -11.07 14.10 -7.70
CA THR A 85 -12.31 14.84 -7.89
C THR A 85 -13.23 14.78 -6.66
N LYS A 86 -13.03 13.79 -5.79
CA LYS A 86 -13.87 13.58 -4.61
C LYS A 86 -13.35 14.24 -3.34
N SER A 87 -12.07 14.63 -3.32
CA SER A 87 -11.47 15.23 -2.14
C SER A 87 -10.32 16.14 -2.53
N GLU A 88 -10.26 17.32 -1.96
CA GLU A 88 -9.11 18.22 -2.09
C GLU A 88 -7.90 17.65 -1.34
N ALA A 89 -8.16 16.90 -0.28
CA ALA A 89 -7.13 16.30 0.57
C ALA A 89 -6.89 14.83 0.19
N TRP A 90 -6.95 14.51 -1.11
CA TRP A 90 -6.83 13.13 -1.58
C TRP A 90 -5.49 12.48 -1.21
N ILE A 91 -4.41 13.26 -1.17
CA ILE A 91 -3.09 12.75 -0.77
C ILE A 91 -3.10 12.38 0.71
N GLU A 92 -3.59 13.28 1.56
CA GLU A 92 -3.66 13.07 3.00
C GLU A 92 -4.60 11.90 3.32
N ASP A 93 -5.76 11.84 2.66
CA ASP A 93 -6.72 10.74 2.84
C ASP A 93 -6.06 9.38 2.53
N ALA A 94 -5.39 9.28 1.40
CA ALA A 94 -4.70 8.04 1.01
C ALA A 94 -3.57 7.70 1.98
N SER A 95 -2.82 8.70 2.44
CA SER A 95 -1.70 8.51 3.36
C SER A 95 -2.16 8.00 4.73
N VAL A 96 -3.26 8.54 5.24
CA VAL A 96 -3.81 8.09 6.53
C VAL A 96 -4.32 6.66 6.41
N ALA A 97 -5.03 6.33 5.34
CA ALA A 97 -5.53 4.98 5.11
C ALA A 97 -4.37 3.96 5.03
N ALA A 98 -3.31 4.31 4.30
CA ALA A 98 -2.12 3.47 4.21
C ALA A 98 -1.47 3.26 5.59
N SER A 99 -1.39 4.32 6.39
CA SER A 99 -0.83 4.24 7.75
C SER A 99 -1.65 3.29 8.63
N PHE A 100 -2.97 3.34 8.53
CA PHE A 100 -3.84 2.44 9.29
C PHE A 100 -3.61 0.98 8.89
N MET A 101 -3.42 0.72 7.60
CA MET A 101 -3.10 -0.63 7.13
C MET A 101 -1.77 -1.13 7.69
N MET A 102 -0.76 -0.28 7.71
CA MET A 102 0.56 -0.64 8.23
C MET A 102 0.50 -0.95 9.73
N LEU A 103 -0.26 -0.18 10.49
CA LEU A 103 -0.43 -0.42 11.91
C LEU A 103 -1.20 -1.73 12.17
N GLN A 104 -2.26 -1.98 11.40
CA GLN A 104 -3.02 -3.22 11.54
C GLN A 104 -2.16 -4.43 11.16
N ALA A 105 -1.36 -4.33 10.11
CA ALA A 105 -0.45 -5.41 9.73
C ALA A 105 0.54 -5.70 10.87
N ALA A 106 1.11 -4.67 11.47
CA ALA A 106 2.03 -4.83 12.59
C ALA A 106 1.37 -5.51 13.79
N ASP A 107 0.12 -5.15 14.09
CA ASP A 107 -0.67 -5.77 15.17
C ASP A 107 -0.89 -7.26 14.92
N LEU A 108 -0.99 -7.66 13.66
CA LEU A 108 -1.14 -9.07 13.26
C LEU A 108 0.19 -9.82 13.16
N GLY A 109 1.31 -9.15 13.45
CA GLY A 109 2.63 -9.76 13.34
C GLY A 109 3.18 -9.79 11.92
N LEU A 110 2.61 -9.01 11.01
CA LEU A 110 3.03 -8.94 9.61
C LEU A 110 3.90 -7.72 9.35
N GLY A 111 4.95 -7.91 8.57
CA GLY A 111 5.80 -6.81 8.12
C GLY A 111 5.16 -6.06 6.96
N SER A 112 5.42 -4.77 6.86
CA SER A 112 4.96 -3.95 5.76
C SER A 112 5.97 -2.87 5.42
N CYS A 113 5.83 -2.30 4.23
CA CYS A 113 6.66 -1.19 3.79
C CYS A 113 5.86 -0.31 2.83
N TRP A 114 5.92 0.98 3.06
CA TRP A 114 5.35 1.97 2.14
C TRP A 114 6.28 2.13 0.95
N VAL A 115 5.74 2.01 -0.25
CA VAL A 115 6.47 2.29 -1.49
C VAL A 115 5.84 3.53 -2.13
N GLU A 116 6.56 4.63 -2.11
CA GLU A 116 6.09 5.90 -2.68
C GLU A 116 6.09 5.82 -4.20
N VAL A 117 4.96 6.12 -4.82
CA VAL A 117 4.79 6.08 -6.28
C VAL A 117 4.54 7.48 -6.84
N ARG A 118 3.77 8.30 -6.12
CA ARG A 118 3.47 9.67 -6.55
C ARG A 118 4.76 10.49 -6.67
N ASP A 119 4.89 11.22 -7.77
CA ASP A 119 6.05 12.06 -8.06
C ASP A 119 7.37 11.27 -8.06
N ARG A 120 7.30 10.01 -8.50
CA ARG A 120 8.48 9.17 -8.73
C ARG A 120 8.51 8.74 -10.19
N TYR A 121 9.69 8.34 -10.66
CA TYR A 121 9.93 8.06 -12.08
C TYR A 121 10.80 6.83 -12.23
N ARG A 122 10.57 6.12 -13.34
CA ARG A 122 11.42 5.01 -13.77
C ARG A 122 12.71 5.57 -14.41
N GLU A 123 13.69 4.70 -14.62
CA GLU A 123 14.97 5.10 -15.26
C GLU A 123 14.76 5.72 -16.64
N ASP A 124 13.76 5.27 -17.40
CA ASP A 124 13.44 5.77 -18.72
C ASP A 124 12.68 7.12 -18.70
N GLY A 125 12.36 7.62 -17.51
CA GLY A 125 11.63 8.88 -17.33
C GLY A 125 10.12 8.75 -17.25
N GLU A 126 9.58 7.54 -17.42
CA GLU A 126 8.15 7.32 -17.28
C GLU A 126 7.72 7.53 -15.82
N ALA A 127 6.61 8.23 -15.60
CA ALA A 127 6.07 8.43 -14.25
C ALA A 127 5.67 7.08 -13.66
N SER A 128 6.08 6.83 -12.42
CA SER A 128 5.76 5.59 -11.73
C SER A 128 4.25 5.37 -11.61
N GLU A 129 3.48 6.43 -11.39
CA GLU A 129 2.02 6.35 -11.34
C GLU A 129 1.44 5.83 -12.65
N ASP A 130 1.94 6.31 -13.78
CA ASP A 130 1.48 5.87 -15.10
C ASP A 130 1.81 4.41 -15.33
N TYR A 131 3.00 4.00 -14.95
CA TYR A 131 3.43 2.61 -15.06
C TYR A 131 2.51 1.68 -14.25
N VAL A 132 2.22 2.04 -13.00
CA VAL A 132 1.35 1.23 -12.13
C VAL A 132 -0.08 1.19 -12.66
N ARG A 133 -0.63 2.34 -13.07
CA ARG A 133 -1.98 2.40 -13.64
C ARG A 133 -2.10 1.51 -14.88
N GLU A 134 -1.14 1.60 -15.78
CA GLU A 134 -1.12 0.81 -17.00
C GLU A 134 -1.01 -0.69 -16.71
N ALA A 135 -0.12 -1.06 -15.78
CA ALA A 135 0.05 -2.46 -15.38
C ALA A 135 -1.23 -3.07 -14.82
N LEU A 136 -1.98 -2.31 -14.04
CA LEU A 136 -3.18 -2.80 -13.35
C LEU A 136 -4.49 -2.46 -14.07
N GLY A 137 -4.44 -1.71 -15.18
CA GLY A 137 -5.63 -1.29 -15.88
C GLY A 137 -6.49 -0.29 -15.11
N ILE A 138 -5.87 0.52 -14.26
CA ILE A 138 -6.58 1.55 -13.48
C ILE A 138 -6.79 2.77 -14.37
N PRO A 139 -8.04 3.29 -14.49
CA PRO A 139 -8.31 4.49 -15.28
C PRO A 139 -7.67 5.74 -14.68
N GLU A 140 -7.54 6.78 -15.49
CA GLU A 140 -7.03 8.07 -15.06
C GLU A 140 -7.95 8.79 -14.07
#